data_f1b67ca8c840b06de2a8b27fac2082c6
#
_entry.id   f1b67ca8c840b06de2a8b27fac2082c6
#
_cell.length_a   1.000
_cell.length_b   1.000
_cell.length_c   1.000
_cell.angle_alpha   90.00
_cell.angle_beta   90.00
_cell.angle_gamma   90.00
#
_symmetry.space_group_name_H-M   'P 1'
#
loop_
_entity.id
_entity.type
_entity.pdbx_description
1 polymer ?
#
loop_
_entity_poly.entity_id
_entity_poly.type
_entity_poly.pdbx_seq_one_letter_code
_entity_poly.pdbx_strand_id
1 'polypeptide(L)'
;GQVAGLNITTSKASPTEDQTLRVRGENSLTADNAPLVVLDGIPYSGSLGDIDPNIIENMSVLKDASSAAIYGSRGSNGVILIQTKKGKKGAASVSYKGQIGFSQPERHINMMNGTDYIKYLQAQYAVWKGIENPTVDDVLRAIEKENYQNGIETDWQDMIFRTALTNSHQISISGGTDATTYMASTSRLNQEGVVKDTGVKRTNISLNITQKLGSWLTVGMGTQAIQKDYGGIQAGISDALCQSPYGQPYNSDGSIRWMKHYTRTHSPTKKQPAIR
;
A
#
# COMPACT_ATOMS: atom_id res chain seq x y z
N GLY A 1 -8.08 -17.04 1.95
CA GLY A 1 -8.17 -17.99 3.07
C GLY A 1 -7.21 -17.61 4.18
N GLN A 2 -7.65 -17.74 5.43
CA GLN A 2 -6.78 -17.48 6.57
C GLN A 2 -5.88 -18.71 6.79
N VAL A 3 -4.57 -18.47 6.84
CA VAL A 3 -3.61 -19.51 7.23
C VAL A 3 -3.50 -19.48 8.76
N ALA A 4 -3.80 -20.62 9.41
CA ALA A 4 -3.80 -20.70 10.87
C ALA A 4 -2.44 -20.30 11.46
N GLY A 5 -2.44 -19.22 12.27
CA GLY A 5 -1.26 -18.72 12.99
C GLY A 5 -0.34 -17.80 12.22
N LEU A 6 -0.76 -17.29 11.09
CA LEU A 6 -0.14 -16.16 10.39
C LEU A 6 -0.97 -14.92 10.70
N ASN A 7 -0.34 -13.92 11.32
CA ASN A 7 -0.93 -12.60 11.50
C ASN A 7 -0.35 -11.66 10.45
N ILE A 8 -1.22 -11.13 9.62
CA ILE A 8 -0.86 -10.16 8.57
C ILE A 8 -1.45 -8.82 9.01
N THR A 9 -0.60 -7.88 9.32
CA THR A 9 -1.02 -6.52 9.66
C THR A 9 -0.48 -5.55 8.61
N THR A 10 -1.34 -4.63 8.20
CA THR A 10 -0.96 -3.47 7.40
C THR A 10 -1.02 -2.25 8.29
N SER A 11 0.07 -1.52 8.41
CA SER A 11 0.15 -0.31 9.24
C SER A 11 -0.65 0.84 8.67
N LYS A 12 -0.82 0.86 7.36
CA LYS A 12 -1.67 1.83 6.65
C LYS A 12 -2.44 1.14 5.53
N ALA A 13 -3.64 1.61 5.26
CA ALA A 13 -4.46 1.13 4.15
C ALA A 13 -3.99 1.69 2.79
N SER A 14 -2.68 1.62 2.54
CA SER A 14 -2.06 2.06 1.30
C SER A 14 -1.56 0.86 0.49
N PRO A 15 -1.84 0.77 -0.81
CA PRO A 15 -1.32 -0.30 -1.65
C PRO A 15 0.21 -0.23 -1.84
N THR A 16 0.83 0.87 -1.44
CA THR A 16 2.28 1.08 -1.55
C THR A 16 3.07 0.58 -0.35
N GLU A 17 2.40 0.20 0.75
CA GLU A 17 3.08 -0.31 1.94
C GLU A 17 3.20 -1.84 1.93
N ASP A 18 4.36 -2.31 2.38
CA ASP A 18 4.58 -3.72 2.59
C ASP A 18 3.80 -4.21 3.82
N GLN A 19 3.26 -5.41 3.69
CA GLN A 19 2.52 -6.06 4.77
C GLN A 19 3.51 -6.55 5.82
N THR A 20 3.26 -6.23 7.09
CA THR A 20 4.01 -6.80 8.19
C THR A 20 3.47 -8.19 8.51
N LEU A 21 4.33 -9.18 8.36
CA LEU A 21 4.03 -10.59 8.62
C LEU A 21 4.54 -10.99 9.99
N ARG A 22 3.70 -11.63 10.80
CA ARG A 22 4.08 -12.19 12.10
C ARG A 22 3.52 -13.59 12.25
N VAL A 23 4.39 -14.53 12.56
CA VAL A 23 4.00 -15.94 12.82
C VAL A 23 3.94 -16.23 14.33
N ARG A 24 4.82 -15.55 15.10
CA ARG A 24 4.89 -15.57 16.56
C ARG A 24 4.86 -14.14 17.08
N GLY A 25 4.68 -13.94 18.40
CA GLY A 25 4.82 -12.62 19.01
C GLY A 25 6.19 -11.97 18.76
N GLU A 26 6.41 -10.77 19.26
CA GLU A 26 7.70 -10.09 19.15
C GLU A 26 8.75 -10.84 20.00
N ASN A 27 9.74 -11.40 19.32
CA ASN A 27 10.84 -12.12 19.96
C ASN A 27 12.05 -11.20 20.23
N SER A 28 12.13 -10.05 19.56
CA SER A 28 13.21 -9.09 19.72
C SER A 28 12.68 -7.66 19.62
N LEU A 29 13.21 -6.79 20.45
CA LEU A 29 12.92 -5.36 20.44
C LEU A 29 13.74 -4.61 19.38
N THR A 30 14.82 -5.20 18.90
CA THR A 30 15.79 -4.52 18.00
C THR A 30 16.07 -5.25 16.71
N ALA A 31 15.74 -6.55 16.61
CA ALA A 31 15.94 -7.34 15.39
C ALA A 31 14.64 -7.48 14.59
N ASP A 32 14.78 -7.75 13.30
CA ASP A 32 13.66 -8.04 12.41
C ASP A 32 12.91 -9.29 12.91
N ASN A 33 11.61 -9.14 13.16
CA ASN A 33 10.73 -10.22 13.61
C ASN A 33 9.97 -10.88 12.44
N ALA A 34 10.32 -10.56 11.19
CA ALA A 34 9.68 -11.14 10.02
C ALA A 34 10.02 -12.63 9.88
N PRO A 35 9.05 -13.48 9.53
CA PRO A 35 9.29 -14.89 9.23
C PRO A 35 10.07 -15.03 7.93
N LEU A 36 10.85 -16.12 7.83
CA LEU A 36 11.51 -16.48 6.57
C LEU A 36 10.48 -16.96 5.55
N VAL A 37 10.42 -16.34 4.39
CA VAL A 37 9.62 -16.83 3.27
C VAL A 37 10.48 -17.77 2.42
N VAL A 38 9.97 -18.96 2.13
CA VAL A 38 10.61 -19.95 1.26
C VAL A 38 9.67 -20.26 0.11
N LEU A 39 10.11 -19.95 -1.11
CA LEU A 39 9.34 -20.14 -2.33
C LEU A 39 9.93 -21.30 -3.14
N ASP A 40 9.13 -22.34 -3.33
CA ASP A 40 9.54 -23.58 -4.01
C ASP A 40 10.86 -24.18 -3.48
N GLY A 41 11.09 -24.06 -2.18
CA GLY A 41 12.28 -24.57 -1.50
C GLY A 41 13.47 -23.60 -1.42
N ILE A 42 13.37 -22.42 -2.03
CA ILE A 42 14.42 -21.40 -2.05
C ILE A 42 14.02 -20.21 -1.15
N PRO A 43 14.91 -19.74 -0.24
CA PRO A 43 14.67 -18.53 0.53
C PRO A 43 14.37 -17.33 -0.37
N TYR A 44 13.24 -16.69 -0.13
CA TYR A 44 12.78 -15.53 -0.89
C TYR A 44 13.03 -14.25 -0.10
N SER A 45 13.70 -13.29 -0.70
CA SER A 45 14.09 -12.03 -0.06
C SER A 45 13.13 -10.85 -0.34
N GLY A 46 12.12 -11.05 -1.19
CA GLY A 46 11.10 -10.06 -1.48
C GLY A 46 9.94 -10.08 -0.48
N SER A 47 8.99 -9.17 -0.64
CA SER A 47 7.77 -9.13 0.16
C SER A 47 6.81 -10.25 -0.26
N LEU A 48 6.08 -10.84 0.70
CA LEU A 48 5.00 -11.80 0.39
C LEU A 48 3.95 -11.20 -0.55
N GLY A 49 3.67 -9.89 -0.41
CA GLY A 49 2.76 -9.16 -1.28
C GLY A 49 3.20 -9.10 -2.75
N ASP A 50 4.47 -9.46 -3.07
CA ASP A 50 4.97 -9.47 -4.44
C ASP A 50 4.56 -10.72 -5.21
N ILE A 51 4.34 -11.81 -4.47
CA ILE A 51 3.96 -13.10 -5.05
C ILE A 51 2.49 -13.02 -5.47
N ASP A 52 2.19 -13.37 -6.72
CA ASP A 52 0.82 -13.43 -7.20
C ASP A 52 0.07 -14.57 -6.49
N PRO A 53 -0.99 -14.32 -5.72
CA PRO A 53 -1.74 -15.38 -5.05
C PRO A 53 -2.29 -16.45 -5.99
N ASN A 54 -2.51 -16.11 -7.24
CA ASN A 54 -3.08 -17.05 -8.23
C ASN A 54 -2.08 -18.12 -8.69
N ILE A 55 -0.78 -17.91 -8.53
CA ILE A 55 0.23 -18.94 -8.84
C ILE A 55 0.50 -19.85 -7.64
N ILE A 56 0.02 -19.53 -6.45
CA ILE A 56 0.22 -20.34 -5.25
C ILE A 56 -0.67 -21.58 -5.32
N GLU A 57 -0.08 -22.75 -5.14
CA GLU A 57 -0.80 -24.01 -4.98
C GLU A 57 -1.06 -24.30 -3.50
N ASN A 58 -0.03 -24.12 -2.66
CA ASN A 58 -0.11 -24.36 -1.23
C ASN A 58 0.75 -23.37 -0.45
N MET A 59 0.28 -23.01 0.74
CA MET A 59 1.02 -22.21 1.70
C MET A 59 0.93 -22.87 3.06
N SER A 60 2.07 -23.10 3.70
CA SER A 60 2.16 -23.67 5.05
C SER A 60 3.10 -22.85 5.93
N VAL A 61 2.82 -22.84 7.24
CA VAL A 61 3.60 -22.08 8.21
C VAL A 61 4.21 -23.04 9.21
N LEU A 62 5.55 -23.07 9.25
CA LEU A 62 6.32 -23.82 10.24
C LEU A 62 6.51 -22.92 11.47
N LYS A 63 5.82 -23.29 12.55
CA LYS A 63 5.88 -22.55 13.81
C LYS A 63 6.81 -23.18 14.82
N ASP A 64 7.05 -24.49 14.71
CA ASP A 64 7.84 -25.25 15.68
C ASP A 64 9.32 -25.15 15.38
N ALA A 65 10.14 -25.00 16.41
CA ALA A 65 11.58 -24.88 16.27
C ALA A 65 12.19 -26.09 15.56
N SER A 66 11.65 -27.29 15.80
CA SER A 66 12.12 -28.52 15.16
C SER A 66 11.86 -28.52 13.64
N SER A 67 10.71 -28.08 13.19
CA SER A 67 10.35 -28.01 11.78
C SER A 67 11.07 -26.87 11.03
N ALA A 68 11.41 -25.79 11.76
CA ALA A 68 12.16 -24.65 11.21
C ALA A 68 13.70 -24.86 11.26
N ALA A 69 14.19 -25.86 11.98
CA ALA A 69 15.62 -26.10 12.21
C ALA A 69 16.45 -26.27 10.92
N ILE A 70 15.86 -26.83 9.86
CA ILE A 70 16.52 -26.99 8.56
C ILE A 70 16.90 -25.66 7.89
N TYR A 71 16.28 -24.55 8.33
CA TYR A 71 16.55 -23.19 7.83
C TYR A 71 17.50 -22.40 8.74
N GLY A 72 18.03 -23.06 9.80
CA GLY A 72 19.00 -22.47 10.74
C GLY A 72 18.43 -21.27 11.50
N SER A 73 19.31 -20.33 11.85
CA SER A 73 18.94 -19.11 12.60
C SER A 73 17.91 -18.22 11.87
N ARG A 74 17.88 -18.26 10.54
CA ARG A 74 16.89 -17.50 9.75
C ARG A 74 15.45 -17.99 9.95
N GLY A 75 15.26 -19.24 10.41
CA GLY A 75 13.93 -19.80 10.72
C GLY A 75 13.42 -19.51 12.13
N SER A 76 14.17 -18.79 12.99
CA SER A 76 13.83 -18.56 14.41
C SER A 76 12.49 -17.85 14.60
N ASN A 77 12.12 -16.96 13.67
CA ASN A 77 10.84 -16.21 13.71
C ASN A 77 9.69 -16.96 13.01
N GLY A 78 9.90 -18.23 12.63
CA GLY A 78 9.00 -19.05 11.84
C GLY A 78 9.36 -19.03 10.36
N VAL A 79 8.81 -19.99 9.62
CA VAL A 79 9.04 -20.14 8.19
C VAL A 79 7.72 -20.27 7.46
N ILE A 80 7.52 -19.49 6.42
CA ILE A 80 6.37 -19.56 5.50
C ILE A 80 6.84 -20.29 4.25
N LEU A 81 6.31 -21.49 4.03
CA LEU A 81 6.59 -22.28 2.83
C LEU A 81 5.50 -21.99 1.80
N ILE A 82 5.92 -21.57 0.62
CA ILE A 82 5.04 -21.33 -0.51
C ILE A 82 5.42 -22.27 -1.63
N GLN A 83 4.46 -23.03 -2.12
CA GLN A 83 4.58 -23.88 -3.28
C GLN A 83 3.79 -23.29 -4.44
N THR A 84 4.43 -23.09 -5.58
CA THR A 84 3.75 -22.62 -6.77
C THR A 84 3.13 -23.78 -7.55
N LYS A 85 2.11 -23.46 -8.31
CA LYS A 85 1.45 -24.39 -9.21
C LYS A 85 2.43 -24.94 -10.24
N LYS A 86 2.45 -26.24 -10.43
CA LYS A 86 3.27 -26.92 -11.42
C LYS A 86 2.39 -27.43 -12.56
N GLY A 87 3.00 -27.65 -13.71
CA GLY A 87 2.35 -28.28 -14.84
C GLY A 87 1.85 -29.68 -14.48
N LYS A 88 0.70 -30.07 -15.01
CA LYS A 88 0.14 -31.41 -14.85
C LYS A 88 0.08 -32.10 -16.23
N LYS A 89 0.16 -33.44 -16.22
CA LYS A 89 -0.07 -34.24 -17.42
C LYS A 89 -1.47 -33.97 -17.98
N GLY A 90 -1.54 -33.76 -19.27
CA GLY A 90 -2.79 -33.50 -19.98
C GLY A 90 -2.60 -32.57 -21.17
N ALA A 91 -3.64 -32.36 -21.92
CA ALA A 91 -3.67 -31.41 -23.01
C ALA A 91 -3.37 -29.98 -22.49
N ALA A 92 -2.80 -29.16 -23.35
CA ALA A 92 -2.54 -27.76 -23.03
C ALA A 92 -3.86 -27.05 -22.67
N SER A 93 -3.88 -26.45 -21.51
CA SER A 93 -5.02 -25.66 -21.01
C SER A 93 -4.59 -24.21 -20.83
N VAL A 94 -5.37 -23.29 -21.39
CA VAL A 94 -5.19 -21.85 -21.22
C VAL A 94 -6.27 -21.33 -20.30
N SER A 95 -5.89 -20.56 -19.28
CA SER A 95 -6.81 -19.95 -18.33
C SER A 95 -6.56 -18.45 -18.30
N TYR A 96 -7.65 -17.69 -18.30
CA TYR A 96 -7.66 -16.25 -18.08
C TYR A 96 -8.46 -15.92 -16.83
N LYS A 97 -7.91 -15.03 -16.00
CA LYS A 97 -8.60 -14.44 -14.86
C LYS A 97 -8.54 -12.93 -14.95
N GLY A 98 -9.70 -12.28 -14.91
CA GLY A 98 -9.84 -10.84 -14.80
C GLY A 98 -10.56 -10.48 -13.51
N GLN A 99 -10.10 -9.42 -12.84
CA GLN A 99 -10.74 -8.88 -11.65
C GLN A 99 -10.75 -7.36 -11.74
N ILE A 100 -11.88 -6.76 -11.42
CA ILE A 100 -12.07 -5.32 -11.29
C ILE A 100 -12.65 -5.07 -9.90
N GLY A 101 -12.10 -4.11 -9.19
CA GLY A 101 -12.55 -3.72 -7.86
C GLY A 101 -12.53 -2.21 -7.71
N PHE A 102 -13.37 -1.70 -6.81
CA PHE A 102 -13.43 -0.30 -6.43
C PHE A 102 -13.19 -0.20 -4.93
N SER A 103 -12.41 0.78 -4.52
CA SER A 103 -12.15 1.09 -3.12
C SER A 103 -12.47 2.55 -2.85
N GLN A 104 -13.12 2.81 -1.72
CA GLN A 104 -13.46 4.17 -1.28
C GLN A 104 -12.93 4.37 0.14
N PRO A 105 -12.68 5.61 0.57
CA PRO A 105 -12.41 5.88 1.98
C PRO A 105 -13.59 5.40 2.84
N GLU A 106 -13.31 4.69 3.90
CA GLU A 106 -14.35 4.15 4.80
C GLU A 106 -15.04 5.28 5.56
N ARG A 107 -14.28 6.30 5.94
CA ARG A 107 -14.77 7.48 6.65
C ARG A 107 -14.00 8.72 6.26
N HIS A 108 -14.72 9.84 6.19
CA HIS A 108 -14.12 11.16 6.27
C HIS A 108 -14.10 11.59 7.74
N ILE A 109 -13.04 12.27 8.14
CA ILE A 109 -12.93 12.85 9.47
C ILE A 109 -13.81 14.09 9.51
N ASN A 110 -14.64 14.22 10.54
CA ASN A 110 -15.43 15.45 10.71
C ASN A 110 -14.49 16.62 11.01
N MET A 111 -14.32 17.48 10.02
CA MET A 111 -13.55 18.71 10.13
C MET A 111 -14.44 19.85 10.61
N MET A 112 -13.81 20.89 11.17
CA MET A 112 -14.53 22.13 11.44
C MET A 112 -14.98 22.74 10.12
N ASN A 113 -16.25 23.12 10.05
CA ASN A 113 -16.74 24.02 8.99
C ASN A 113 -16.15 25.41 9.17
N GLY A 114 -16.31 26.29 8.20
CA GLY A 114 -15.75 27.62 8.25
C GLY A 114 -16.21 28.44 9.46
N THR A 115 -17.48 28.33 9.83
CA THR A 115 -18.04 29.06 11.00
C THR A 115 -17.38 28.60 12.31
N ASP A 116 -17.26 27.31 12.54
CA ASP A 116 -16.66 26.78 13.76
C ASP A 116 -15.15 27.03 13.80
N TYR A 117 -14.50 27.01 12.64
CA TYR A 117 -13.10 27.36 12.51
C TYR A 117 -12.83 28.81 12.92
N ILE A 118 -13.68 29.77 12.50
CA ILE A 118 -13.57 31.17 12.93
C ILE A 118 -13.75 31.30 14.44
N LYS A 119 -14.79 30.69 15.02
CA LYS A 119 -15.01 30.71 16.48
C LYS A 119 -13.81 30.16 17.23
N TYR A 120 -13.24 29.05 16.75
CA TYR A 120 -12.04 28.47 17.34
C TYR A 120 -10.85 29.43 17.27
N LEU A 121 -10.61 30.05 16.12
CA LEU A 121 -9.53 31.04 15.98
C LEU A 121 -9.74 32.25 16.88
N GLN A 122 -10.96 32.77 16.95
CA GLN A 122 -11.30 33.91 17.81
C GLN A 122 -11.04 33.58 19.29
N ALA A 123 -11.47 32.39 19.75
CA ALA A 123 -11.19 31.95 21.12
C ALA A 123 -9.68 31.80 21.39
N GLN A 124 -8.93 31.22 20.47
CA GLN A 124 -7.47 31.13 20.60
C GLN A 124 -6.81 32.50 20.62
N TYR A 125 -7.24 33.42 19.76
CA TYR A 125 -6.63 34.72 19.61
C TYR A 125 -6.91 35.60 20.84
N ALA A 126 -8.12 35.51 21.41
CA ALA A 126 -8.47 36.16 22.65
C ALA A 126 -7.52 35.80 23.80
N VAL A 127 -7.29 34.47 23.97
CA VAL A 127 -6.38 33.97 25.03
C VAL A 127 -4.92 34.37 24.75
N TRP A 128 -4.46 34.23 23.52
CA TRP A 128 -3.05 34.41 23.17
C TRP A 128 -2.63 35.89 23.10
N LYS A 129 -3.51 36.78 22.62
CA LYS A 129 -3.25 38.21 22.47
C LYS A 129 -3.85 39.06 23.59
N GLY A 130 -4.74 38.49 24.42
CA GLY A 130 -5.46 39.23 25.44
C GLY A 130 -6.46 40.23 24.86
N ILE A 131 -6.96 39.97 23.65
CA ILE A 131 -7.97 40.85 22.98
C ILE A 131 -9.32 40.32 23.31
N GLU A 132 -10.15 41.14 23.97
CA GLU A 132 -11.56 40.82 24.21
C GLU A 132 -12.34 40.91 22.89
N ASN A 133 -13.03 39.83 22.49
CA ASN A 133 -13.82 39.74 21.27
C ASN A 133 -13.07 40.04 19.95
N PRO A 134 -12.09 39.20 19.55
CA PRO A 134 -11.41 39.36 18.28
C PRO A 134 -12.39 39.25 17.11
N THR A 135 -12.25 40.10 16.12
CA THR A 135 -13.07 40.09 14.91
C THR A 135 -12.57 39.02 13.90
N VAL A 136 -13.34 38.75 12.88
CA VAL A 136 -12.93 37.90 11.75
C VAL A 136 -11.66 38.45 11.11
N ASP A 137 -11.55 39.78 11.03
CA ASP A 137 -10.39 40.46 10.45
C ASP A 137 -9.12 40.33 11.26
N ASP A 138 -9.22 40.08 12.55
CA ASP A 138 -8.05 39.87 13.41
C ASP A 138 -7.48 38.47 13.26
N VAL A 139 -8.31 37.47 12.91
CA VAL A 139 -7.95 36.05 12.98
C VAL A 139 -7.68 35.41 11.61
N LEU A 140 -8.31 35.88 10.53
CA LEU A 140 -8.10 35.39 9.19
C LEU A 140 -6.96 36.15 8.47
N ARG A 141 -6.23 35.42 7.60
CA ARG A 141 -5.25 36.00 6.69
C ARG A 141 -5.92 36.65 5.51
N ALA A 142 -5.21 37.52 4.80
CA ALA A 142 -5.77 38.24 3.66
C ALA A 142 -6.52 37.34 2.66
N ILE A 143 -5.94 36.20 2.32
CA ILE A 143 -6.51 35.23 1.38
C ILE A 143 -7.72 34.49 1.95
N GLU A 144 -7.66 34.15 3.24
CA GLU A 144 -8.78 33.48 3.94
C GLU A 144 -9.97 34.45 4.09
N LYS A 145 -9.68 35.74 4.27
CA LYS A 145 -10.69 36.81 4.28
C LYS A 145 -11.43 36.93 2.95
N GLU A 146 -10.66 36.92 1.84
CA GLU A 146 -11.22 36.97 0.49
C GLU A 146 -12.16 35.78 0.27
N ASN A 147 -11.71 34.57 0.60
CA ASN A 147 -12.54 33.37 0.46
C ASN A 147 -13.75 33.39 1.40
N TYR A 148 -13.57 33.83 2.64
CA TYR A 148 -14.70 34.02 3.58
C TYR A 148 -15.75 34.99 3.05
N GLN A 149 -15.33 36.14 2.52
CA GLN A 149 -16.24 37.15 1.94
C GLN A 149 -16.95 36.61 0.71
N ASN A 150 -16.31 35.75 -0.06
CA ASN A 150 -16.88 35.13 -1.26
C ASN A 150 -17.67 33.85 -0.96
N GLY A 151 -17.76 33.42 0.31
CA GLY A 151 -18.45 32.18 0.69
C GLY A 151 -17.77 30.90 0.18
N ILE A 152 -16.45 30.95 -0.06
CA ILE A 152 -15.69 29.81 -0.57
C ILE A 152 -15.12 29.02 0.61
N GLU A 153 -15.55 27.78 0.74
CA GLU A 153 -14.98 26.79 1.66
C GLU A 153 -14.41 25.61 0.86
N THR A 154 -13.25 25.13 1.26
CA THR A 154 -12.55 24.02 0.60
C THR A 154 -12.63 22.77 1.47
N ASP A 155 -13.21 21.69 0.94
CA ASP A 155 -13.07 20.37 1.51
C ASP A 155 -11.73 19.74 1.06
N TRP A 156 -10.75 19.79 1.97
CA TRP A 156 -9.43 19.26 1.70
C TRP A 156 -9.39 17.73 1.61
N GLN A 157 -10.36 17.04 2.22
CA GLN A 157 -10.43 15.59 2.14
C GLN A 157 -10.91 15.14 0.76
N ASP A 158 -11.91 15.77 0.20
CA ASP A 158 -12.38 15.51 -1.17
C ASP A 158 -11.29 15.79 -2.22
N MET A 159 -10.39 16.73 -1.90
CA MET A 159 -9.27 17.03 -2.78
C MET A 159 -8.24 15.94 -2.84
N ILE A 160 -7.97 15.26 -1.74
CA ILE A 160 -6.92 14.23 -1.64
C ILE A 160 -7.45 12.82 -1.84
N PHE A 161 -8.74 12.58 -1.60
CA PHE A 161 -9.35 11.28 -1.75
C PHE A 161 -9.99 11.08 -3.13
N ARG A 162 -10.11 9.82 -3.52
CA ARG A 162 -10.83 9.38 -4.71
C ARG A 162 -11.42 7.99 -4.52
N THR A 163 -12.40 7.65 -5.34
CA THR A 163 -12.72 6.24 -5.60
C THR A 163 -11.58 5.64 -6.41
N ALA A 164 -10.91 4.65 -5.84
CA ALA A 164 -9.75 3.99 -6.42
C ALA A 164 -10.17 2.75 -7.20
N LEU A 165 -9.60 2.60 -8.41
CA LEU A 165 -9.83 1.46 -9.27
C LEU A 165 -8.70 0.44 -9.10
N THR A 166 -9.07 -0.82 -8.92
CA THR A 166 -8.15 -1.95 -9.01
C THR A 166 -8.53 -2.80 -10.20
N ASN A 167 -7.59 -3.08 -11.09
CA ASN A 167 -7.76 -4.08 -12.13
C ASN A 167 -6.60 -5.07 -12.12
N SER A 168 -6.92 -6.34 -12.35
CA SER A 168 -5.94 -7.42 -12.39
C SER A 168 -6.30 -8.37 -13.52
N HIS A 169 -5.30 -8.72 -14.31
CA HIS A 169 -5.44 -9.65 -15.42
C HIS A 169 -4.34 -10.69 -15.32
N GLN A 170 -4.70 -11.95 -15.45
CA GLN A 170 -3.76 -13.06 -15.46
C GLN A 170 -4.10 -14.01 -16.61
N ILE A 171 -3.07 -14.42 -17.32
CA ILE A 171 -3.12 -15.50 -18.30
C ILE A 171 -2.18 -16.59 -17.84
N SER A 172 -2.62 -17.83 -17.89
CA SER A 172 -1.78 -18.98 -17.60
C SER A 172 -2.02 -20.10 -18.60
N ILE A 173 -0.96 -20.80 -18.91
CA ILE A 173 -0.96 -22.00 -19.75
C ILE A 173 -0.30 -23.14 -19.00
N SER A 174 -0.90 -24.30 -18.97
CA SER A 174 -0.36 -25.49 -18.35
C SER A 174 -0.68 -26.73 -19.16
N GLY A 175 0.19 -27.72 -19.10
CA GLY A 175 -0.01 -28.99 -19.80
C GLY A 175 1.20 -29.89 -19.64
N GLY A 176 1.17 -31.01 -20.34
CA GLY A 176 2.32 -31.89 -20.35
C GLY A 176 2.01 -33.34 -20.72
N THR A 177 3.09 -34.08 -20.86
CA THR A 177 3.13 -35.53 -21.10
C THR A 177 3.59 -36.25 -19.82
N ASP A 178 3.82 -37.55 -19.91
CA ASP A 178 4.45 -38.33 -18.82
C ASP A 178 5.90 -37.93 -18.57
N ALA A 179 6.57 -37.39 -19.59
CA ALA A 179 7.96 -37.01 -19.53
C ALA A 179 8.13 -35.50 -19.19
N THR A 180 7.29 -34.63 -19.73
CA THR A 180 7.45 -33.18 -19.61
C THR A 180 6.16 -32.56 -19.11
N THR A 181 6.22 -31.76 -18.05
CA THR A 181 5.13 -30.91 -17.63
C THR A 181 5.57 -29.47 -17.56
N TYR A 182 4.68 -28.55 -17.91
CA TYR A 182 4.96 -27.11 -17.91
C TYR A 182 3.79 -26.31 -17.39
N MET A 183 4.11 -25.19 -16.77
CA MET A 183 3.20 -24.12 -16.43
C MET A 183 3.89 -22.79 -16.64
N ALA A 184 3.25 -21.92 -17.39
CA ALA A 184 3.67 -20.53 -17.56
C ALA A 184 2.49 -19.60 -17.21
N SER A 185 2.77 -18.50 -16.56
CA SER A 185 1.75 -17.48 -16.29
C SER A 185 2.35 -16.08 -16.36
N THR A 186 1.52 -15.14 -16.75
CA THR A 186 1.80 -13.72 -16.64
C THR A 186 0.60 -13.03 -16.02
N SER A 187 0.86 -12.08 -15.13
CA SER A 187 -0.20 -11.27 -14.54
C SER A 187 0.19 -9.79 -14.49
N ARG A 188 -0.81 -8.94 -14.64
CA ARG A 188 -0.72 -7.50 -14.50
C ARG A 188 -1.72 -7.03 -13.48
N LEU A 189 -1.26 -6.39 -12.42
CA LEU A 189 -2.07 -5.68 -11.43
C LEU A 189 -1.84 -4.19 -11.60
N ASN A 190 -2.94 -3.42 -11.67
CA ASN A 190 -2.94 -1.99 -11.51
C ASN A 190 -3.92 -1.66 -10.38
N GLN A 191 -3.39 -1.23 -9.25
CA GLN A 191 -4.16 -0.90 -8.06
C GLN A 191 -3.91 0.56 -7.70
N GLU A 192 -4.92 1.37 -7.87
CA GLU A 192 -4.90 2.75 -7.40
C GLU A 192 -5.13 2.81 -5.89
N GLY A 193 -4.56 3.81 -5.24
CA GLY A 193 -4.85 4.11 -3.84
C GLY A 193 -6.01 5.09 -3.71
N VAL A 194 -6.73 5.02 -2.59
CA VAL A 194 -7.81 5.97 -2.25
C VAL A 194 -7.30 7.39 -2.06
N VAL A 195 -6.03 7.57 -1.73
CA VAL A 195 -5.35 8.86 -1.79
C VAL A 195 -4.88 9.07 -3.22
N LYS A 196 -5.18 10.23 -3.81
CA LYS A 196 -4.76 10.57 -5.18
C LYS A 196 -3.24 10.43 -5.33
N ASP A 197 -2.80 10.10 -6.52
CA ASP A 197 -1.38 9.89 -6.90
C ASP A 197 -0.66 8.76 -6.16
N THR A 198 -1.39 7.93 -5.41
CA THR A 198 -0.87 6.69 -4.85
C THR A 198 -1.36 5.48 -5.62
N GLY A 199 -0.57 4.43 -5.63
CA GLY A 199 -0.95 3.18 -6.28
C GLY A 199 0.25 2.27 -6.52
N VAL A 200 -0.03 1.07 -6.98
CA VAL A 200 0.98 0.09 -7.37
C VAL A 200 0.62 -0.55 -8.70
N LYS A 201 1.59 -0.63 -9.58
CA LYS A 201 1.53 -1.43 -10.80
C LYS A 201 2.51 -2.58 -10.64
N ARG A 202 2.03 -3.80 -10.82
CA ARG A 202 2.85 -4.99 -10.69
C ARG A 202 2.66 -5.89 -11.90
N THR A 203 3.76 -6.36 -12.45
CA THR A 203 3.78 -7.37 -13.51
C THR A 203 4.56 -8.56 -13.00
N ASN A 204 3.95 -9.74 -13.04
CA ASN A 204 4.58 -10.99 -12.65
C ASN A 204 4.63 -11.91 -13.87
N ILE A 205 5.76 -12.60 -14.01
CA ILE A 205 5.95 -13.68 -14.98
C ILE A 205 6.46 -14.88 -14.20
N SER A 206 5.86 -16.04 -14.41
CA SER A 206 6.26 -17.30 -13.78
C SER A 206 6.33 -18.40 -14.82
N LEU A 207 7.38 -19.20 -14.75
CA LEU A 207 7.58 -20.36 -15.61
C LEU A 207 8.08 -21.53 -14.77
N ASN A 208 7.39 -22.66 -14.84
CA ASN A 208 7.78 -23.92 -14.23
C ASN A 208 7.78 -25.01 -15.29
N ILE A 209 8.91 -25.69 -15.44
CA ILE A 209 9.06 -26.82 -16.33
C ILE A 209 9.67 -27.98 -15.53
N THR A 210 9.12 -29.15 -15.69
CA THR A 210 9.68 -30.40 -15.13
C THR A 210 9.83 -31.41 -16.24
N GLN A 211 11.04 -31.97 -16.35
CA GLN A 211 11.39 -32.96 -17.34
C GLN A 211 11.89 -34.23 -16.65
N LYS A 212 11.31 -35.37 -16.96
CA LYS A 212 11.82 -36.69 -16.59
C LYS A 212 12.74 -37.21 -17.68
N LEU A 213 13.94 -37.55 -17.29
CA LEU A 213 14.94 -38.14 -18.16
C LEU A 213 15.11 -39.62 -17.76
N GLY A 214 14.34 -40.46 -18.43
CA GLY A 214 14.23 -41.87 -18.05
C GLY A 214 13.48 -42.07 -16.71
N SER A 215 13.76 -43.19 -16.04
CA SER A 215 13.12 -43.53 -14.75
C SER A 215 13.90 -43.06 -13.53
N TRP A 216 15.13 -42.57 -13.72
CA TRP A 216 16.05 -42.28 -12.63
C TRP A 216 16.35 -40.79 -12.39
N LEU A 217 16.06 -39.92 -13.37
CA LEU A 217 16.38 -38.51 -13.24
C LEU A 217 15.14 -37.63 -13.56
N THR A 218 14.86 -36.70 -12.68
CA THR A 218 13.87 -35.63 -12.92
C THR A 218 14.58 -34.28 -12.75
N VAL A 219 14.48 -33.44 -13.77
CA VAL A 219 15.03 -32.08 -13.77
C VAL A 219 13.87 -31.09 -13.75
N GLY A 220 13.93 -30.13 -12.85
CA GLY A 220 12.97 -29.05 -12.74
C GLY A 220 13.62 -27.69 -12.88
N MET A 221 12.96 -26.76 -13.55
CA MET A 221 13.34 -25.35 -13.62
C MET A 221 12.11 -24.50 -13.24
N GLY A 222 12.30 -23.65 -12.23
CA GLY A 222 11.33 -22.64 -11.85
C GLY A 222 11.95 -21.24 -11.97
N THR A 223 11.25 -20.32 -12.60
CA THR A 223 11.69 -18.93 -12.75
C THR A 223 10.53 -18.00 -12.48
N GLN A 224 10.80 -16.93 -11.74
CA GLN A 224 9.86 -15.85 -11.51
C GLN A 224 10.54 -14.51 -11.75
N ALA A 225 9.84 -13.62 -12.44
CA ALA A 225 10.24 -12.24 -12.62
C ALA A 225 9.09 -11.34 -12.14
N ILE A 226 9.44 -10.34 -11.33
CA ILE A 226 8.49 -9.42 -10.72
C ILE A 226 8.99 -8.01 -10.99
N GLN A 227 8.14 -7.20 -11.60
CA GLN A 227 8.35 -5.78 -11.76
C GLN A 227 7.27 -5.03 -10.99
N LYS A 228 7.68 -4.15 -10.09
CA LYS A 228 6.82 -3.25 -9.35
C LYS A 228 7.13 -1.80 -9.67
N ASP A 229 6.11 -1.02 -9.77
CA ASP A 229 6.17 0.43 -9.90
C ASP A 229 5.19 1.04 -8.89
N TYR A 230 5.72 1.83 -7.98
CA TYR A 230 4.94 2.57 -7.00
C TYR A 230 4.65 3.96 -7.56
N GLY A 231 3.38 4.27 -7.76
CA GLY A 231 2.96 5.56 -8.27
C GLY A 231 3.07 6.66 -7.23
N GLY A 232 3.56 7.80 -7.67
CA GLY A 232 3.35 9.12 -7.11
C GLY A 232 3.96 9.44 -5.75
N ILE A 233 3.79 10.71 -5.41
CA ILE A 233 4.09 11.23 -4.06
C ILE A 233 2.77 11.23 -3.29
N GLN A 234 2.72 10.51 -2.19
CA GLN A 234 1.53 10.48 -1.34
C GLN A 234 1.26 11.88 -0.77
N ALA A 235 0.07 12.41 -1.02
CA ALA A 235 -0.40 13.60 -0.34
C ALA A 235 -0.46 13.33 1.18
N GLY A 236 0.05 14.25 1.99
CA GLY A 236 0.00 14.14 3.43
C GLY A 236 -1.43 14.29 3.92
N ILE A 237 -2.05 13.20 4.38
CA ILE A 237 -3.40 13.26 4.98
C ILE A 237 -3.41 14.22 6.15
N SER A 238 -2.39 14.15 7.02
CA SER A 238 -2.24 15.08 8.15
C SER A 238 -2.14 16.54 7.71
N ASP A 239 -1.45 16.78 6.58
CA ASP A 239 -1.31 18.13 6.03
C ASP A 239 -2.66 18.68 5.54
N ALA A 240 -3.45 17.85 4.88
CA ALA A 240 -4.78 18.22 4.44
C ALA A 240 -5.74 18.50 5.62
N LEU A 241 -5.66 17.70 6.69
CA LEU A 241 -6.47 17.87 7.89
C LEU A 241 -6.11 19.12 8.71
N CYS A 242 -4.90 19.66 8.53
CA CYS A 242 -4.44 20.85 9.22
C CYS A 242 -4.67 22.15 8.43
N GLN A 243 -5.28 22.07 7.25
CA GLN A 243 -5.55 23.27 6.44
C GLN A 243 -6.79 24.01 6.90
N SER A 244 -6.78 25.34 6.64
CA SER A 244 -7.95 26.20 6.86
C SER A 244 -9.06 25.85 5.87
N PRO A 245 -10.33 25.78 6.28
CA PRO A 245 -11.45 25.63 5.35
C PRO A 245 -11.56 26.79 4.35
N TYR A 246 -11.03 27.96 4.70
CA TYR A 246 -10.95 29.11 3.79
C TYR A 246 -9.64 29.14 2.96
N GLY A 247 -8.84 28.08 3.02
CA GLY A 247 -7.68 27.93 2.17
C GLY A 247 -8.08 27.64 0.73
N GLN A 248 -7.21 28.01 -0.22
CA GLN A 248 -7.42 27.74 -1.64
C GLN A 248 -6.16 27.10 -2.23
N PRO A 249 -6.28 25.89 -2.78
CA PRO A 249 -5.10 25.14 -3.27
C PRO A 249 -4.55 25.67 -4.59
N TYR A 250 -5.39 26.30 -5.40
CA TYR A 250 -5.04 26.80 -6.73
C TYR A 250 -5.29 28.31 -6.84
N ASN A 251 -4.46 28.98 -7.61
CA ASN A 251 -4.70 30.34 -8.05
C ASN A 251 -5.75 30.36 -9.18
N SER A 252 -6.26 31.53 -9.52
CA SER A 252 -7.23 31.73 -10.62
C SER A 252 -6.70 31.27 -12.00
N ASP A 253 -5.39 31.20 -12.18
CA ASP A 253 -4.71 30.70 -13.37
C ASP A 253 -4.50 29.18 -13.37
N GLY A 254 -4.98 28.45 -12.34
CA GLY A 254 -4.80 27.02 -12.19
C GLY A 254 -3.44 26.59 -11.63
N SER A 255 -2.55 27.52 -11.38
CA SER A 255 -1.27 27.21 -10.72
C SER A 255 -1.46 26.87 -9.25
N ILE A 256 -0.58 26.01 -8.72
CA ILE A 256 -0.65 25.61 -7.30
C ILE A 256 -0.33 26.83 -6.42
N ARG A 257 -1.23 27.11 -5.51
CA ARG A 257 -1.02 28.14 -4.52
C ARG A 257 -0.19 27.63 -3.36
N TRP A 258 0.96 28.24 -3.14
CA TRP A 258 1.79 27.93 -2.00
C TRP A 258 1.16 28.47 -0.71
N MET A 259 0.67 27.59 0.14
CA MET A 259 0.26 27.96 1.48
C MET A 259 1.40 27.65 2.46
N LYS A 260 1.91 28.67 3.16
CA LYS A 260 2.85 28.44 4.24
C LYS A 260 2.09 27.73 5.38
N HIS A 261 2.47 26.50 5.66
CA HIS A 261 2.07 25.83 6.90
C HIS A 261 2.52 26.67 8.11
N TYR A 262 1.58 27.19 8.81
CA TYR A 262 1.83 27.68 10.16
C TYR A 262 1.47 26.58 11.16
N THR A 263 2.36 25.64 11.36
CA THR A 263 2.42 25.00 12.67
C THR A 263 2.86 26.11 13.64
N ARG A 264 1.95 26.54 14.49
CA ARG A 264 2.23 27.44 15.62
C ARG A 264 3.07 26.74 16.70
N THR A 265 4.08 26.03 16.33
CA THR A 265 5.15 25.58 17.21
C THR A 265 6.39 26.38 16.84
N HIS A 266 6.89 27.11 17.79
CA HIS A 266 8.14 27.83 17.72
C HIS A 266 9.26 26.88 17.27
N SER A 267 9.54 26.85 15.98
CA SER A 267 10.84 26.47 15.44
C SER A 267 10.97 27.00 14.01
N PRO A 268 11.93 27.88 13.74
CA PRO A 268 12.23 28.26 12.37
C PRO A 268 13.04 27.14 11.73
N THR A 269 12.77 26.85 10.48
CA THR A 269 13.51 26.00 9.57
C THR A 269 13.00 24.56 9.39
N LYS A 270 12.21 24.42 8.30
CA LYS A 270 12.54 23.46 7.23
C LYS A 270 11.65 23.76 6.02
N LYS A 271 12.26 24.18 4.93
CA LYS A 271 11.63 24.24 3.62
C LYS A 271 11.18 22.83 3.24
N GLN A 272 9.88 22.60 3.11
CA GLN A 272 9.37 21.37 2.50
C GLN A 272 9.36 21.49 0.98
N PRO A 273 9.69 20.42 0.27
CA PRO A 273 9.69 20.41 -1.18
C PRO A 273 8.27 20.50 -1.74
N ALA A 274 8.20 21.09 -2.93
CA ALA A 274 6.98 21.28 -3.69
C ALA A 274 6.27 19.98 -4.00
N ILE A 275 4.97 19.94 -3.77
CA ILE A 275 4.09 18.94 -4.37
C ILE A 275 3.96 19.33 -5.85
N ARG A 276 4.52 18.54 -6.73
CA ARG A 276 4.33 18.61 -8.19
C ARG A 276 3.09 17.82 -8.58
#